data_0099d86b0a7f462e3f5dcec3380fadf8
#
_entry.id   0099d86b0a7f462e3f5dcec3380fadf8
#
_cell.length_a   1.000
_cell.length_b   1.000
_cell.length_c   1.000
_cell.angle_alpha   90.00
_cell.angle_beta   90.00
_cell.angle_gamma   90.00
#
_symmetry.space_group_name_H-M   'P 1'
#
loop_
_entity.id
_entity.type
_entity.pdbx_description
1 polymer ?
#
loop_
_entity_poly.entity_id
_entity_poly.type
_entity_poly.pdbx_seq_one_letter_code
_entity_poly.pdbx_strand_id
1 'polypeptide(L)'
;MVAVSLKKIFFKQKTAYEIVHAVSAFLLNRSSDLDAHHVFQLLTGTAGTIRLNHLWQSPFTMHSNLVEHIRTEARNARAGKRARIIAKMNALLEPTIIEELYKASRSGVKIDLIVRGVCALRPGVPGMSENISVRSIVGRFLEHHRVYYFHAGGDDVLYLSSADWMDRNLFRRVEVAFPVLDRTLKARVIKEGLQVHLRDNASAWIMQSDGEYVRKPSRAKEQRVSQVELLGRFGT
;
A
#
# COMPACT_ATOMS: atom_id res chain seq x y z
N MET A 1 18.28 13.70 12.53
CA MET A 1 18.95 12.65 11.74
C MET A 1 18.00 11.61 11.12
N VAL A 2 16.80 11.37 11.67
CA VAL A 2 15.80 10.39 11.15
C VAL A 2 15.14 10.83 9.85
N ALA A 3 14.94 12.14 9.61
CA ALA A 3 14.26 12.67 8.42
C ALA A 3 15.01 12.43 7.08
N VAL A 4 16.33 12.27 7.12
CA VAL A 4 17.16 12.03 5.92
C VAL A 4 16.95 10.62 5.34
N SER A 5 16.60 9.65 6.19
CA SER A 5 16.42 8.24 5.77
C SER A 5 15.13 8.04 4.95
N LEU A 6 14.04 8.75 5.27
CA LEU A 6 12.78 8.70 4.49
C LEU A 6 12.96 9.21 3.06
N LYS A 7 13.72 10.29 2.85
CA LYS A 7 14.03 10.79 1.51
C LYS A 7 14.65 9.71 0.62
N LYS A 8 15.55 8.89 1.17
CA LYS A 8 16.24 7.82 0.42
C LYS A 8 15.33 6.63 0.10
N ILE A 9 14.35 6.32 0.95
CA ILE A 9 13.45 5.16 0.78
C ILE A 9 12.42 5.40 -0.34
N PHE A 10 11.88 6.62 -0.46
CA PHE A 10 10.83 6.92 -1.43
C PHE A 10 11.33 7.14 -2.86
N PHE A 11 12.61 7.47 -3.07
CA PHE A 11 13.11 7.91 -4.38
C PHE A 11 14.12 6.98 -5.06
N LYS A 12 14.59 5.89 -4.41
CA LYS A 12 15.50 4.92 -5.03
C LYS A 12 14.87 3.54 -5.14
N GLN A 13 15.08 2.88 -6.28
CA GLN A 13 14.81 1.46 -6.47
C GLN A 13 15.76 0.69 -5.52
N LYS A 14 15.20 0.09 -4.47
CA LYS A 14 15.99 -0.66 -3.50
C LYS A 14 15.62 -2.13 -3.53
N THR A 15 16.64 -2.99 -3.46
CA THR A 15 16.49 -4.43 -3.34
C THR A 15 15.89 -4.81 -1.98
N ALA A 16 15.37 -6.04 -1.84
CA ALA A 16 14.84 -6.54 -0.56
C ALA A 16 15.83 -6.36 0.60
N TYR A 17 17.14 -6.51 0.34
CA TYR A 17 18.23 -6.26 1.29
C TYR A 17 18.24 -4.82 1.83
N GLU A 18 18.13 -3.84 0.94
CA GLU A 18 18.11 -2.42 1.32
C GLU A 18 16.82 -2.03 2.06
N ILE A 19 15.69 -2.71 1.75
CA ILE A 19 14.43 -2.51 2.46
C ILE A 19 14.55 -3.02 3.89
N VAL A 20 15.10 -4.20 4.10
CA VAL A 20 15.28 -4.77 5.45
C VAL A 20 16.27 -3.94 6.27
N HIS A 21 17.34 -3.42 5.67
CA HIS A 21 18.28 -2.50 6.34
C HIS A 21 17.64 -1.14 6.69
N ALA A 22 16.75 -0.63 5.82
CA ALA A 22 15.97 0.57 6.11
C ALA A 22 14.90 0.31 7.18
N VAL A 23 14.34 -0.91 7.22
CA VAL A 23 13.38 -1.36 8.22
C VAL A 23 14.02 -1.42 9.60
N SER A 24 15.21 -2.00 9.76
CA SER A 24 15.91 -2.04 11.06
C SER A 24 16.30 -0.64 11.56
N ALA A 25 16.63 0.29 10.66
CA ALA A 25 16.87 1.69 11.04
C ALA A 25 15.60 2.48 11.41
N PHE A 26 14.42 1.97 11.01
CA PHE A 26 13.11 2.60 11.24
C PHE A 26 12.35 2.02 12.42
N LEU A 27 12.61 0.76 12.74
CA LEU A 27 11.95 0.01 13.78
C LEU A 27 12.84 0.05 15.04
N LEU A 28 12.84 1.16 15.76
CA LEU A 28 13.51 1.31 17.07
C LEU A 28 12.89 0.40 18.16
N ASN A 29 12.29 -0.73 17.77
CA ASN A 29 11.71 -1.69 18.70
C ASN A 29 12.39 -3.05 18.57
N ARG A 30 12.96 -3.57 19.66
CA ARG A 30 13.68 -4.86 19.73
C ARG A 30 12.93 -6.03 19.08
N SER A 31 11.60 -6.06 19.15
CA SER A 31 10.81 -7.15 18.55
C SER A 31 10.82 -7.13 17.01
N SER A 32 10.88 -5.95 16.40
CA SER A 32 10.98 -5.79 14.94
C SER A 32 12.37 -6.10 14.42
N ASP A 33 13.41 -5.84 15.22
CA ASP A 33 14.79 -6.21 14.91
C ASP A 33 14.96 -7.73 14.89
N LEU A 34 14.28 -8.44 15.82
CA LEU A 34 14.24 -9.91 15.84
C LEU A 34 13.54 -10.46 14.58
N ASP A 35 12.41 -9.89 14.18
CA ASP A 35 11.72 -10.29 12.96
C ASP A 35 12.59 -10.09 11.71
N ALA A 36 13.30 -8.96 11.63
CA ALA A 36 14.23 -8.69 10.53
C ALA A 36 15.39 -9.71 10.52
N HIS A 37 15.97 -10.02 11.68
CA HIS A 37 17.01 -11.04 11.81
C HIS A 37 16.50 -12.42 11.33
N HIS A 38 15.28 -12.80 11.71
CA HIS A 38 14.65 -14.05 11.27
C HIS A 38 14.43 -14.11 9.75
N VAL A 39 14.06 -13.00 9.12
CA VAL A 39 13.98 -12.92 7.65
C VAL A 39 15.34 -13.15 7.01
N PHE A 40 16.42 -12.60 7.58
CA PHE A 40 17.77 -12.86 7.09
C PHE A 40 18.20 -14.32 7.26
N GLN A 41 17.89 -14.93 8.41
CA GLN A 41 18.19 -16.34 8.64
C GLN A 41 17.48 -17.25 7.62
N LEU A 42 16.23 -16.93 7.27
CA LEU A 42 15.51 -17.64 6.24
C LEU A 42 16.18 -17.47 4.86
N LEU A 43 16.56 -16.24 4.48
CA LEU A 43 17.21 -15.95 3.20
C LEU A 43 18.58 -16.64 3.06
N THR A 44 19.30 -16.79 4.16
CA THR A 44 20.59 -17.48 4.19
C THR A 44 20.50 -18.99 4.39
N GLY A 45 19.29 -19.54 4.53
CA GLY A 45 19.06 -20.96 4.75
C GLY A 45 19.53 -21.48 6.12
N THR A 46 19.80 -20.57 7.07
CA THR A 46 20.28 -20.93 8.41
C THR A 46 19.16 -21.21 9.42
N ALA A 47 17.90 -20.93 9.06
CA ALA A 47 16.74 -21.27 9.86
C ALA A 47 15.59 -21.74 8.99
N GLY A 48 14.73 -22.61 9.57
CA GLY A 48 13.45 -23.02 8.96
C GLY A 48 12.37 -21.95 9.12
N THR A 49 11.11 -22.33 8.91
CA THR A 49 9.96 -21.41 9.04
C THR A 49 9.89 -20.82 10.45
N ILE A 50 10.01 -19.52 10.57
CA ILE A 50 9.97 -18.78 11.84
C ILE A 50 8.68 -17.95 11.88
N ARG A 51 8.03 -17.91 13.02
CA ARG A 51 6.88 -17.04 13.25
C ARG A 51 7.37 -15.61 13.52
N LEU A 52 6.97 -14.67 12.66
CA LEU A 52 7.22 -13.25 12.83
C LEU A 52 6.10 -12.62 13.67
N ASN A 53 6.42 -11.63 14.48
CA ASN A 53 5.46 -10.97 15.38
C ASN A 53 4.81 -9.74 14.74
N HIS A 54 5.56 -8.97 13.97
CA HIS A 54 5.13 -7.70 13.38
C HIS A 54 5.21 -7.68 11.86
N LEU A 55 6.22 -8.33 11.29
CA LEU A 55 6.42 -8.35 9.85
C LEU A 55 5.52 -9.40 9.20
N TRP A 56 4.96 -9.06 8.04
CA TRP A 56 4.39 -10.05 7.14
C TRP A 56 5.43 -10.46 6.13
N GLN A 57 5.50 -11.72 5.85
CA GLN A 57 6.47 -12.28 4.93
C GLN A 57 5.78 -13.14 3.87
N SER A 58 6.17 -12.93 2.64
CA SER A 58 5.85 -13.82 1.53
C SER A 58 6.92 -14.94 1.43
N PRO A 59 6.53 -16.16 1.11
CA PRO A 59 5.20 -16.65 0.73
C PRO A 59 4.31 -17.12 1.91
N PHE A 60 4.66 -16.85 3.16
CA PHE A 60 4.07 -17.51 4.33
C PHE A 60 2.84 -16.79 4.92
N THR A 61 2.97 -15.52 5.30
CA THR A 61 1.95 -14.82 6.08
C THR A 61 1.36 -13.59 5.38
N MET A 62 2.03 -13.04 4.38
CA MET A 62 1.63 -11.76 3.78
C MET A 62 0.24 -11.84 3.14
N HIS A 63 -0.02 -12.85 2.31
CA HIS A 63 -1.31 -12.99 1.63
C HIS A 63 -2.46 -13.17 2.61
N SER A 64 -2.33 -14.09 3.58
CA SER A 64 -3.37 -14.34 4.59
C SER A 64 -3.68 -13.11 5.45
N ASN A 65 -2.65 -12.36 5.82
CA ASN A 65 -2.82 -11.13 6.61
C ASN A 65 -3.50 -10.03 5.79
N LEU A 66 -3.15 -9.85 4.51
CA LEU A 66 -3.84 -8.90 3.62
C LEU A 66 -5.32 -9.22 3.51
N VAL A 67 -5.66 -10.48 3.22
CA VAL A 67 -7.04 -10.96 3.14
C VAL A 67 -7.79 -10.72 4.45
N GLU A 68 -7.17 -11.00 5.60
CA GLU A 68 -7.80 -10.80 6.90
C GLU A 68 -8.06 -9.31 7.21
N HIS A 69 -7.16 -8.41 6.87
CA HIS A 69 -7.39 -6.97 7.02
C HIS A 69 -8.53 -6.48 6.13
N ILE A 70 -8.61 -6.93 4.88
CA ILE A 70 -9.72 -6.60 3.98
C ILE A 70 -11.06 -7.10 4.56
N ARG A 71 -11.09 -8.34 5.05
CA ARG A 71 -12.27 -8.92 5.71
C ARG A 71 -12.66 -8.19 6.99
N THR A 72 -11.68 -7.72 7.74
CA THR A 72 -11.92 -6.92 8.96
C THR A 72 -12.61 -5.61 8.62
N GLU A 73 -12.17 -4.90 7.58
CA GLU A 73 -12.87 -3.71 7.11
C GLU A 73 -14.30 -4.02 6.66
N ALA A 74 -14.52 -5.14 5.94
CA ALA A 74 -15.86 -5.57 5.55
C ALA A 74 -16.76 -5.88 6.76
N ARG A 75 -16.22 -6.50 7.82
CA ARG A 75 -16.96 -6.72 9.08
C ARG A 75 -17.31 -5.39 9.76
N ASN A 76 -16.37 -4.45 9.82
CA ASN A 76 -16.59 -3.13 10.38
C ASN A 76 -17.71 -2.37 9.64
N ALA A 77 -17.68 -2.39 8.32
CA ALA A 77 -18.72 -1.75 7.50
C ALA A 77 -20.11 -2.37 7.75
N ARG A 78 -20.21 -3.70 7.77
CA ARG A 78 -21.50 -4.38 8.09
C ARG A 78 -22.00 -4.07 9.49
N ALA A 79 -21.10 -3.80 10.43
CA ALA A 79 -21.46 -3.37 11.79
C ALA A 79 -21.77 -1.86 11.88
N GLY A 80 -21.93 -1.15 10.77
CA GLY A 80 -22.22 0.28 10.72
C GLY A 80 -21.05 1.19 11.13
N LYS A 81 -19.86 0.63 11.30
CA LYS A 81 -18.65 1.40 11.61
C LYS A 81 -18.03 1.98 10.33
N ARG A 82 -17.33 3.10 10.48
CA ARG A 82 -16.51 3.62 9.39
C ARG A 82 -15.47 2.59 8.99
N ALA A 83 -15.38 2.31 7.69
CA ALA A 83 -14.44 1.36 7.13
C ALA A 83 -13.80 1.94 5.87
N ARG A 84 -12.48 1.81 5.72
CA ARG A 84 -11.75 2.36 4.59
C ARG A 84 -10.46 1.59 4.31
N ILE A 85 -10.20 1.34 3.04
CA ILE A 85 -8.94 0.82 2.54
C ILE A 85 -8.33 1.85 1.58
N ILE A 86 -7.03 2.13 1.74
CA ILE A 86 -6.25 2.86 0.74
C ILE A 86 -5.01 2.03 0.47
N ALA A 87 -4.78 1.65 -0.77
CA ALA A 87 -3.60 0.88 -1.12
C ALA A 87 -2.90 1.48 -2.34
N LYS A 88 -1.58 1.64 -2.24
CA LYS A 88 -0.71 2.06 -3.33
C LYS A 88 0.28 0.95 -3.66
N MET A 89 0.39 0.62 -4.95
CA MET A 89 1.25 -0.46 -5.47
C MET A 89 1.50 -0.28 -6.97
N ASN A 90 2.35 -1.13 -7.55
CA ASN A 90 2.58 -1.09 -8.99
C ASN A 90 1.63 -1.99 -9.77
N ALA A 91 1.19 -3.12 -9.19
CA ALA A 91 0.29 -4.06 -9.85
C ALA A 91 -0.69 -4.73 -8.89
N LEU A 92 -1.92 -4.96 -9.36
CA LEU A 92 -3.00 -5.66 -8.66
C LEU A 92 -3.57 -6.74 -9.58
N LEU A 93 -3.17 -8.00 -9.37
CA LEU A 93 -3.53 -9.14 -10.24
C LEU A 93 -3.99 -10.38 -9.47
N GLU A 94 -3.73 -10.47 -8.15
CA GLU A 94 -4.03 -11.66 -7.36
C GLU A 94 -5.55 -11.82 -7.18
N PRO A 95 -6.13 -12.96 -7.68
CA PRO A 95 -7.59 -13.10 -7.78
C PRO A 95 -8.31 -13.07 -6.43
N THR A 96 -7.76 -13.72 -5.41
CA THR A 96 -8.41 -13.82 -4.09
C THR A 96 -8.52 -12.44 -3.43
N ILE A 97 -7.45 -11.62 -3.53
CA ILE A 97 -7.46 -10.25 -3.02
C ILE A 97 -8.51 -9.42 -3.76
N ILE A 98 -8.59 -9.54 -5.09
CA ILE A 98 -9.58 -8.83 -5.90
C ILE A 98 -11.01 -9.21 -5.48
N GLU A 99 -11.28 -10.50 -5.29
CA GLU A 99 -12.59 -10.98 -4.81
C GLU A 99 -12.93 -10.44 -3.42
N GLU A 100 -11.99 -10.44 -2.50
CA GLU A 100 -12.20 -9.90 -1.16
C GLU A 100 -12.43 -8.38 -1.17
N LEU A 101 -11.75 -7.64 -2.06
CA LEU A 101 -12.02 -6.21 -2.28
C LEU A 101 -13.44 -5.97 -2.82
N TYR A 102 -13.92 -6.80 -3.75
CA TYR A 102 -15.31 -6.73 -4.21
C TYR A 102 -16.31 -7.04 -3.08
N LYS A 103 -16.06 -8.06 -2.26
CA LYS A 103 -16.88 -8.38 -1.09
C LYS A 103 -16.90 -7.22 -0.09
N ALA A 104 -15.75 -6.59 0.14
CA ALA A 104 -15.62 -5.44 1.02
C ALA A 104 -16.39 -4.22 0.47
N SER A 105 -16.30 -3.96 -0.83
CA SER A 105 -17.07 -2.89 -1.50
C SER A 105 -18.58 -3.09 -1.32
N ARG A 106 -19.10 -4.31 -1.57
CA ARG A 106 -20.51 -4.64 -1.35
C ARG A 106 -20.93 -4.49 0.11
N SER A 107 -20.00 -4.61 1.04
CA SER A 107 -20.26 -4.37 2.47
C SER A 107 -20.24 -2.89 2.85
N GLY A 108 -19.96 -1.96 1.91
CA GLY A 108 -19.94 -0.52 2.14
C GLY A 108 -18.55 0.05 2.48
N VAL A 109 -17.48 -0.74 2.35
CA VAL A 109 -16.11 -0.24 2.56
C VAL A 109 -15.73 0.72 1.43
N LYS A 110 -15.28 1.93 1.78
CA LYS A 110 -14.67 2.83 0.80
C LYS A 110 -13.25 2.39 0.48
N ILE A 111 -12.95 2.14 -0.79
CA ILE A 111 -11.67 1.60 -1.25
C ILE A 111 -11.07 2.52 -2.30
N ASP A 112 -9.90 3.07 -2.01
CA ASP A 112 -9.13 3.92 -2.92
C ASP A 112 -7.82 3.21 -3.30
N LEU A 113 -7.65 2.84 -4.57
CA LEU A 113 -6.49 2.15 -5.07
C LEU A 113 -5.65 3.07 -5.97
N ILE A 114 -4.35 3.12 -5.72
CA ILE A 114 -3.37 3.85 -6.52
C ILE A 114 -2.46 2.79 -7.15
N VAL A 115 -2.80 2.37 -8.38
CA VAL A 115 -2.10 1.30 -9.11
C VAL A 115 -1.42 1.90 -10.32
N ARG A 116 -0.09 1.92 -10.31
CA ARG A 116 0.69 2.56 -11.37
C ARG A 116 0.62 1.83 -12.71
N GLY A 117 0.67 0.50 -12.68
CA GLY A 117 0.72 -0.36 -13.86
C GLY A 117 -0.55 -1.21 -14.02
N VAL A 118 -0.37 -2.52 -14.11
CA VAL A 118 -1.46 -3.46 -14.41
C VAL A 118 -2.42 -3.61 -13.24
N CYS A 119 -3.73 -3.50 -13.54
CA CYS A 119 -4.80 -3.71 -12.59
C CYS A 119 -5.89 -4.59 -13.23
N ALA A 120 -6.14 -5.78 -12.67
CA ALA A 120 -7.19 -6.68 -13.13
C ALA A 120 -8.55 -6.43 -12.46
N LEU A 121 -8.59 -5.56 -11.43
CA LEU A 121 -9.83 -5.17 -10.75
C LEU A 121 -10.56 -4.11 -11.58
N ARG A 122 -11.88 -4.23 -11.70
CA ARG A 122 -12.77 -3.22 -12.31
C ARG A 122 -13.48 -2.40 -11.24
N PRO A 123 -13.24 -1.07 -11.16
CA PRO A 123 -13.93 -0.19 -10.21
C PRO A 123 -15.28 0.27 -10.72
N GLY A 124 -16.16 0.75 -9.84
CA GLY A 124 -17.37 1.47 -10.18
C GLY A 124 -18.47 0.63 -10.88
N VAL A 125 -18.39 -0.70 -10.83
CA VAL A 125 -19.41 -1.58 -11.39
C VAL A 125 -20.58 -1.69 -10.42
N PRO A 126 -21.85 -1.36 -10.84
CA PRO A 126 -23.02 -1.44 -10.00
C PRO A 126 -23.22 -2.82 -9.35
N GLY A 127 -23.52 -2.84 -8.04
CA GLY A 127 -23.72 -4.07 -7.26
C GLY A 127 -22.45 -4.87 -6.97
N MET A 128 -21.27 -4.41 -7.40
CA MET A 128 -20.00 -5.11 -7.20
C MET A 128 -18.90 -4.23 -6.60
N SER A 129 -18.55 -3.15 -7.28
CA SER A 129 -17.38 -2.33 -6.94
C SER A 129 -17.67 -0.82 -6.91
N GLU A 130 -18.91 -0.44 -6.59
CA GLU A 130 -19.37 0.95 -6.53
C GLU A 130 -18.55 1.82 -5.58
N ASN A 131 -18.03 1.20 -4.51
CA ASN A 131 -17.22 1.88 -3.49
C ASN A 131 -15.72 1.81 -3.75
N ILE A 132 -15.30 1.29 -4.93
CA ILE A 132 -13.89 1.19 -5.31
C ILE A 132 -13.57 2.27 -6.35
N SER A 133 -12.49 3.01 -6.11
CA SER A 133 -11.88 3.88 -7.10
C SER A 133 -10.44 3.41 -7.40
N VAL A 134 -10.04 3.45 -8.66
CA VAL A 134 -8.69 3.11 -9.10
C VAL A 134 -8.11 4.29 -9.86
N ARG A 135 -6.89 4.66 -9.53
CA ARG A 135 -6.12 5.66 -10.27
C ARG A 135 -4.70 5.23 -10.50
N SER A 136 -4.09 5.76 -11.55
CA SER A 136 -2.67 5.64 -11.83
C SER A 136 -2.03 7.02 -11.84
N ILE A 137 -0.86 7.15 -11.23
CA ILE A 137 -0.02 8.35 -11.30
C ILE A 137 1.21 8.00 -12.10
N VAL A 138 1.35 8.63 -13.26
CA VAL A 138 2.51 8.51 -14.15
C VAL A 138 3.07 9.90 -14.40
N GLY A 139 4.36 10.08 -14.14
CA GLY A 139 5.01 11.39 -14.27
C GLY A 139 6.52 11.25 -14.37
N ARG A 140 7.23 12.34 -14.04
CA ARG A 140 8.69 12.41 -14.11
C ARG A 140 9.40 11.38 -13.23
N PHE A 141 8.83 11.08 -12.04
CA PHE A 141 9.42 10.16 -11.08
C PHE A 141 8.68 8.84 -11.06
N LEU A 142 9.42 7.76 -10.80
CA LEU A 142 8.86 6.42 -10.68
C LEU A 142 8.10 6.29 -9.34
N GLU A 143 6.79 6.06 -9.43
CA GLU A 143 5.92 5.80 -8.29
C GLU A 143 6.01 4.32 -7.87
N HIS A 144 7.10 3.96 -7.17
CA HIS A 144 7.42 2.54 -6.89
C HIS A 144 7.13 2.09 -5.46
N HIS A 145 6.82 2.98 -4.54
CA HIS A 145 6.53 2.61 -3.15
C HIS A 145 5.17 1.92 -3.01
N ARG A 146 5.08 0.95 -2.09
CA ARG A 146 3.85 0.24 -1.74
C ARG A 146 3.47 0.59 -0.32
N VAL A 147 2.24 1.03 -0.17
CA VAL A 147 1.67 1.46 1.10
C VAL A 147 0.26 0.91 1.22
N TYR A 148 -0.03 0.19 2.30
CA TYR A 148 -1.35 -0.38 2.56
C TYR A 148 -1.90 0.21 3.85
N TYR A 149 -3.06 0.84 3.76
CA TYR A 149 -3.77 1.47 4.87
C TYR A 149 -5.14 0.83 5.05
N PHE A 150 -5.45 0.52 6.31
CA PHE A 150 -6.74 0.02 6.77
C PHE A 150 -7.19 0.86 7.96
N HIS A 151 -8.48 1.26 7.99
CA HIS A 151 -9.03 2.10 9.06
C HIS A 151 -9.22 1.36 10.39
N ALA A 152 -9.38 0.03 10.33
CA ALA A 152 -9.41 -0.88 11.48
C ALA A 152 -10.30 -0.42 12.65
N GLY A 153 -11.49 0.15 12.33
CA GLY A 153 -12.42 0.63 13.36
C GLY A 153 -12.00 1.90 14.10
N GLY A 154 -10.97 2.60 13.61
CA GLY A 154 -10.42 3.83 14.19
C GLY A 154 -8.96 3.71 14.63
N ASP A 155 -8.44 2.50 14.72
CA ASP A 155 -7.04 2.22 15.08
C ASP A 155 -6.17 2.09 13.82
N ASP A 156 -6.13 3.12 13.00
CA ASP A 156 -5.46 3.16 11.71
C ASP A 156 -4.22 2.27 11.63
N VAL A 157 -4.26 1.26 10.76
CA VAL A 157 -3.17 0.33 10.49
C VAL A 157 -2.53 0.67 9.15
N LEU A 158 -1.20 0.79 9.14
CA LEU A 158 -0.44 1.17 7.95
C LEU A 158 0.78 0.27 7.80
N TYR A 159 0.94 -0.28 6.60
CA TYR A 159 2.09 -1.09 6.22
C TYR A 159 2.84 -0.45 5.05
N LEU A 160 4.17 -0.51 5.10
CA LEU A 160 5.04 -0.32 3.95
C LEU A 160 5.51 -1.69 3.47
N SER A 161 5.58 -1.91 2.15
CA SER A 161 5.87 -3.23 1.60
C SER A 161 6.77 -3.18 0.37
N SER A 162 7.49 -4.29 0.13
CA SER A 162 8.17 -4.56 -1.13
C SER A 162 7.27 -5.24 -2.16
N ALA A 163 6.16 -5.86 -1.73
CA ALA A 163 5.28 -6.63 -2.58
C ALA A 163 4.27 -5.77 -3.35
N ASP A 164 3.97 -6.16 -4.57
CA ASP A 164 2.71 -5.86 -5.25
C ASP A 164 1.68 -6.96 -4.93
N TRP A 165 0.41 -6.72 -5.17
CA TRP A 165 -0.64 -7.73 -4.99
C TRP A 165 -0.74 -8.62 -6.25
N MET A 166 0.31 -9.42 -6.43
CA MET A 166 0.51 -10.35 -7.54
C MET A 166 0.91 -11.73 -7.03
N ASP A 167 0.52 -12.78 -7.75
CA ASP A 167 0.87 -14.17 -7.43
C ASP A 167 2.37 -14.35 -7.15
N ARG A 168 3.23 -13.88 -8.06
CA ARG A 168 4.69 -14.04 -7.89
C ARG A 168 5.25 -13.36 -6.64
N ASN A 169 4.70 -12.19 -6.24
CA ASN A 169 5.15 -11.47 -5.05
C ASN A 169 4.64 -12.15 -3.78
N LEU A 170 3.38 -12.63 -3.79
CA LEU A 170 2.73 -13.16 -2.60
C LEU A 170 3.04 -14.64 -2.33
N PHE A 171 3.42 -15.42 -3.37
CA PHE A 171 3.61 -16.86 -3.23
C PHE A 171 4.94 -17.41 -3.72
N ARG A 172 5.74 -16.64 -4.47
CA ARG A 172 6.95 -17.16 -5.13
C ARG A 172 8.22 -16.41 -4.81
N ARG A 173 8.12 -15.22 -4.21
CA ARG A 173 9.26 -14.38 -3.83
C ARG A 173 9.30 -14.21 -2.32
N VAL A 174 10.46 -13.91 -1.80
CA VAL A 174 10.58 -13.39 -0.44
C VAL A 174 10.35 -11.90 -0.49
N GLU A 175 9.23 -11.47 0.06
CA GLU A 175 8.84 -10.08 0.19
C GLU A 175 8.45 -9.81 1.65
N VAL A 176 8.53 -8.56 2.07
CA VAL A 176 8.18 -8.17 3.43
C VAL A 176 7.21 -6.99 3.43
N ALA A 177 6.32 -6.98 4.42
CA ALA A 177 5.55 -5.79 4.80
C ALA A 177 5.75 -5.56 6.30
N PHE A 178 5.94 -4.30 6.68
CA PHE A 178 6.17 -3.90 8.05
C PHE A 178 5.22 -2.77 8.47
N PRO A 179 4.68 -2.81 9.70
CA PRO A 179 3.78 -1.80 10.20
C PRO A 179 4.53 -0.51 10.54
N VAL A 180 3.92 0.63 10.28
CA VAL A 180 4.39 1.92 10.78
C VAL A 180 3.72 2.17 12.13
N LEU A 181 4.45 1.91 13.23
CA LEU A 181 3.91 1.96 14.59
C LEU A 181 3.89 3.39 15.16
N ASP A 182 4.92 4.19 14.89
CA ASP A 182 4.99 5.58 15.34
C ASP A 182 3.86 6.41 14.73
N ARG A 183 3.07 7.08 15.58
CA ARG A 183 1.89 7.84 15.17
C ARG A 183 2.23 9.02 14.26
N THR A 184 3.33 9.70 14.51
CA THR A 184 3.78 10.87 13.73
C THR A 184 4.23 10.44 12.35
N LEU A 185 5.05 9.38 12.27
CA LEU A 185 5.48 8.81 11.00
C LEU A 185 4.30 8.23 10.22
N LYS A 186 3.36 7.54 10.87
CA LYS A 186 2.13 7.02 10.26
C LYS A 186 1.33 8.15 9.61
N ALA A 187 1.07 9.22 10.33
CA ALA A 187 0.35 10.39 9.82
C ALA A 187 1.08 11.02 8.62
N ARG A 188 2.40 11.11 8.66
CA ARG A 188 3.22 11.59 7.54
C ARG A 188 3.11 10.68 6.32
N VAL A 189 3.24 9.36 6.49
CA VAL A 189 3.14 8.41 5.37
C VAL A 189 1.73 8.43 4.77
N ILE A 190 0.67 8.52 5.57
CA ILE A 190 -0.70 8.66 5.08
C ILE A 190 -0.82 9.95 4.24
N LYS A 191 -0.32 11.08 4.73
CA LYS A 191 -0.41 12.37 4.06
C LYS A 191 0.43 12.41 2.78
N GLU A 192 1.68 12.00 2.85
CA GLU A 192 2.70 12.16 1.80
C GLU A 192 2.71 10.96 0.82
N GLY A 193 2.45 9.75 1.31
CA GLY A 193 2.48 8.53 0.50
C GLY A 193 1.13 8.16 -0.15
N LEU A 194 0.02 8.65 0.41
CA LEU A 194 -1.33 8.28 -0.06
C LEU A 194 -2.17 9.51 -0.42
N GLN A 195 -2.44 10.41 0.55
CA GLN A 195 -3.40 11.50 0.35
C GLN A 195 -3.00 12.49 -0.73
N VAL A 196 -1.70 12.78 -0.88
CA VAL A 196 -1.21 13.66 -1.93
C VAL A 196 -1.55 13.11 -3.32
N HIS A 197 -1.43 11.80 -3.51
CA HIS A 197 -1.77 11.12 -4.76
C HIS A 197 -3.30 11.04 -4.99
N LEU A 198 -4.08 10.87 -3.91
CA LEU A 198 -5.54 10.87 -3.99
C LEU A 198 -6.10 12.26 -4.33
N ARG A 199 -5.38 13.33 -4.00
CA ARG A 199 -5.77 14.72 -4.33
C ARG A 199 -5.27 15.20 -5.68
N ASP A 200 -4.41 14.42 -6.34
CA ASP A 200 -3.94 14.74 -7.69
C ASP A 200 -5.14 14.79 -8.65
N ASN A 201 -5.37 15.96 -9.22
CA ASN A 201 -6.48 16.24 -10.13
C ASN A 201 -6.01 16.65 -11.53
N ALA A 202 -4.69 16.71 -11.76
CA ALA A 202 -4.13 17.20 -13.00
C ALA A 202 -3.32 16.11 -13.75
N SER A 203 -2.64 15.19 -13.03
CA SER A 203 -1.82 14.14 -13.65
C SER A 203 -2.38 12.72 -13.46
N ALA A 204 -3.39 12.54 -12.61
CA ALA A 204 -3.97 11.24 -12.36
C ALA A 204 -4.80 10.72 -13.55
N TRP A 205 -4.59 9.45 -13.88
CA TRP A 205 -5.44 8.67 -14.77
C TRP A 205 -6.44 7.88 -13.94
N ILE A 206 -7.74 8.01 -14.23
CA ILE A 206 -8.82 7.36 -13.49
C ILE A 206 -9.35 6.18 -14.30
N MET A 207 -9.30 4.98 -13.71
CA MET A 207 -9.84 3.79 -14.33
C MET A 207 -11.37 3.83 -14.29
N GLN A 208 -12.00 3.53 -15.42
CA GLN A 208 -13.45 3.43 -15.59
C GLN A 208 -13.92 1.98 -15.37
N SER A 209 -15.23 1.76 -15.29
CA SER A 209 -15.82 0.43 -15.07
C SER A 209 -15.61 -0.56 -16.22
N ASP A 210 -15.30 -0.08 -17.42
CA ASP A 210 -14.90 -0.87 -18.58
C ASP A 210 -13.40 -1.27 -18.57
N GLY A 211 -12.61 -0.67 -17.67
CA GLY A 211 -11.17 -0.88 -17.55
C GLY A 211 -10.32 0.16 -18.28
N GLU A 212 -10.94 1.10 -18.99
CA GLU A 212 -10.21 2.18 -19.63
C GLU A 212 -9.71 3.22 -18.62
N TYR A 213 -8.55 3.80 -18.91
CA TYR A 213 -7.99 4.89 -18.12
C TYR A 213 -8.24 6.23 -18.79
N VAL A 214 -8.94 7.11 -18.10
CA VAL A 214 -9.25 8.46 -18.59
C VAL A 214 -8.53 9.50 -17.74
N ARG A 215 -7.79 10.39 -18.40
CA ARG A 215 -7.24 11.58 -17.78
C ARG A 215 -8.23 12.72 -17.96
N LYS A 216 -8.93 13.10 -16.90
CA LYS A 216 -9.86 14.22 -16.95
C LYS A 216 -9.09 15.52 -16.73
N PRO A 217 -9.20 16.51 -17.65
CA PRO A 217 -8.65 17.83 -17.40
C PRO A 217 -9.26 18.39 -16.12
N SER A 218 -8.42 18.88 -15.22
CA SER A 218 -8.91 19.54 -14.02
C SER A 218 -9.63 20.83 -14.40
N ARG A 219 -10.92 20.92 -14.06
CA ARG A 219 -11.69 22.16 -14.10
C ARG A 219 -11.56 22.95 -12.80
N ALA A 220 -10.82 22.42 -11.82
CA ALA A 220 -10.60 23.08 -10.56
C ALA A 220 -9.71 24.34 -10.76
N LYS A 221 -10.03 25.38 -10.01
CA LYS A 221 -9.26 26.64 -9.99
C LYS A 221 -7.80 26.40 -9.60
N GLU A 222 -7.55 25.35 -8.80
CA GLU A 222 -6.23 24.92 -8.35
C GLU A 222 -5.89 23.53 -8.93
N GLN A 223 -4.87 23.48 -9.77
CA GLN A 223 -4.31 22.22 -10.27
C GLN A 223 -3.34 21.65 -9.24
N ARG A 224 -3.53 20.38 -8.88
CA ARG A 224 -2.68 19.65 -7.94
C ARG A 224 -2.02 18.49 -8.65
N VAL A 225 -0.70 18.56 -8.77
CA VAL A 225 0.17 17.53 -9.30
C VAL A 225 0.97 16.94 -8.16
N SER A 226 0.70 15.70 -7.80
CA SER A 226 1.27 15.05 -6.60
C SER A 226 2.80 15.07 -6.58
N GLN A 227 3.45 14.79 -7.71
CA GLN A 227 4.91 14.79 -7.80
C GLN A 227 5.51 16.19 -7.65
N VAL A 228 4.84 17.23 -8.15
CA VAL A 228 5.29 18.63 -7.99
C VAL A 228 5.14 19.06 -6.53
N GLU A 229 4.01 18.71 -5.89
CA GLU A 229 3.79 19.00 -4.47
C GLU A 229 4.85 18.33 -3.58
N LEU A 230 5.18 17.05 -3.85
CA LEU A 230 6.21 16.32 -3.10
C LEU A 230 7.60 16.87 -3.39
N LEU A 231 7.91 17.24 -4.63
CA LEU A 231 9.18 17.87 -4.98
C LEU A 231 9.36 19.20 -4.24
N GLY A 232 8.34 20.03 -4.20
CA GLY A 232 8.38 21.31 -3.46
C GLY A 232 8.57 21.14 -1.94
N ARG A 233 8.14 19.99 -1.38
CA ARG A 233 8.34 19.70 0.05
C ARG A 233 9.70 19.09 0.38
N PHE A 234 10.31 18.34 -0.53
CA PHE A 234 11.50 17.51 -0.29
C PHE A 234 12.65 17.79 -1.23
N GLY A 235 12.43 18.51 -2.31
CA GLY A 235 13.44 18.94 -3.25
C GLY A 235 14.13 20.19 -2.72
N THR A 236 15.26 20.06 -2.07
CA THR A 236 16.26 21.09 -1.81
C THR A 236 17.52 20.72 -2.52
#